data_003a12eca467081b875d5eb7ea664832
#
_entry.id   003a12eca467081b875d5eb7ea664832
#
_cell.length_a   1.000
_cell.length_b   1.000
_cell.length_c   1.000
_cell.angle_alpha   90.00
_cell.angle_beta   90.00
_cell.angle_gamma   90.00
#
_symmetry.space_group_name_H-M   'P 1'
#
loop_
_entity.id
_entity.type
_entity.pdbx_description
1 polymer ?
#
loop_
_entity_poly.entity_id
_entity_poly.type
_entity_poly.pdbx_seq_one_letter_code
_entity_poly.pdbx_strand_id
1 'polypeptide(L)'
;MKQLLEQWQSEAAAPRAAKIYEIRLPLFDAAKLAALSELFPGRSEEQILTDLLSAALDQIEAEFPYERGPVAEVDEEGDPIYADAGLTPRYRALIEHHVERLKQSGGDTGGG
;
A
#
# COMPACT_ATOMS: atom_id res chain seq x y z
N MET A 1 1.26 -3.89 29.67
CA MET A 1 1.63 -2.45 29.71
C MET A 1 2.72 -2.10 28.73
N LYS A 2 3.82 -2.84 28.75
CA LYS A 2 4.92 -2.55 27.83
C LYS A 2 4.52 -2.65 26.38
N GLN A 3 3.77 -3.69 25.99
CA GLN A 3 3.30 -3.87 24.63
C GLN A 3 2.36 -2.74 24.21
N LEU A 4 1.52 -2.28 25.12
CA LEU A 4 0.59 -1.19 24.83
C LEU A 4 1.33 0.13 24.60
N LEU A 5 2.36 0.40 25.42
CA LEU A 5 3.18 1.59 25.25
C LEU A 5 3.95 1.56 23.92
N GLU A 6 4.49 0.39 23.56
CA GLU A 6 5.16 0.22 22.27
C GLU A 6 4.22 0.45 21.10
N GLN A 7 2.99 -0.06 21.22
CA GLN A 7 1.98 0.15 20.20
C GLN A 7 1.64 1.63 20.04
N TRP A 8 1.44 2.34 21.13
CA TRP A 8 1.14 3.76 21.09
C TRP A 8 2.27 4.58 20.51
N GLN A 9 3.51 4.25 20.85
CA GLN A 9 4.68 4.93 20.30
C GLN A 9 4.80 4.66 18.81
N SER A 10 4.53 3.43 18.38
CA SER A 10 4.55 3.06 16.97
C SER A 10 3.49 3.81 16.18
N GLU A 11 2.28 3.88 16.71
CA GLU A 11 1.18 4.61 16.07
C GLU A 11 1.46 6.10 16.00
N ALA A 12 2.03 6.67 17.05
CA ALA A 12 2.39 8.08 17.08
C ALA A 12 3.51 8.42 16.10
N ALA A 13 4.45 7.49 15.92
CA ALA A 13 5.57 7.68 15.01
C ALA A 13 5.21 7.39 13.55
N ALA A 14 4.20 6.56 13.30
CA ALA A 14 3.78 6.21 11.94
C ALA A 14 3.14 7.41 11.26
N PRO A 15 3.46 7.67 9.99
CA PRO A 15 2.75 8.69 9.23
C PRO A 15 1.27 8.31 9.14
N ARG A 16 0.39 9.19 9.56
CA ARG A 16 -1.05 8.90 9.57
C ARG A 16 -1.61 8.87 8.16
N ALA A 17 -1.48 9.98 7.46
CA ALA A 17 -1.90 10.10 6.09
C ALA A 17 -0.86 10.92 5.36
N ALA A 18 -0.24 10.34 4.36
CA ALA A 18 0.78 11.02 3.59
C ALA A 18 0.16 12.00 2.58
N LYS A 19 -1.06 11.71 2.15
CA LYS A 19 -1.71 12.51 1.12
C LYS A 19 -3.22 12.33 1.21
N ILE A 20 -3.92 13.42 0.97
CA ILE A 20 -5.38 13.43 0.93
C ILE A 20 -5.81 13.50 -0.53
N TYR A 21 -6.73 12.62 -0.91
CA TYR A 21 -7.33 12.62 -2.24
C TYR A 21 -8.80 12.93 -2.13
N GLU A 22 -9.28 13.81 -2.98
CA GLU A 22 -10.71 14.03 -3.16
C GLU A 22 -11.14 13.30 -4.42
N ILE A 23 -12.04 12.34 -4.27
CA ILE A 23 -12.51 11.54 -5.39
C ILE A 23 -14.04 11.52 -5.41
N ARG A 24 -14.58 11.45 -6.61
CA ARG A 24 -16.01 11.27 -6.82
C ARG A 24 -16.25 9.85 -7.24
N LEU A 25 -16.97 9.11 -6.41
CA LEU A 25 -17.29 7.72 -6.71
C LEU A 25 -18.54 7.66 -7.60
N PRO A 26 -18.60 6.69 -8.51
CA PRO A 26 -19.85 6.38 -9.21
C PRO A 26 -20.97 6.11 -8.23
N LEU A 27 -22.19 6.40 -8.63
CA LEU A 27 -23.36 6.31 -7.75
C LEU A 27 -23.47 4.94 -7.06
N PHE A 28 -23.34 3.85 -7.83
CA PHE A 28 -23.49 2.52 -7.26
C PHE A 28 -22.33 2.14 -6.35
N ASP A 29 -21.13 2.60 -6.65
CA ASP A 29 -19.97 2.34 -5.79
C ASP A 29 -20.12 3.08 -4.46
N ALA A 30 -20.59 4.31 -4.49
CA ALA A 30 -20.87 5.05 -3.27
C ALA A 30 -21.96 4.37 -2.43
N ALA A 31 -23.01 3.88 -3.10
CA ALA A 31 -24.10 3.16 -2.42
C ALA A 31 -23.61 1.85 -1.79
N LYS A 32 -22.74 1.13 -2.50
CA LYS A 32 -22.15 -0.11 -1.97
C LYS A 32 -21.29 0.16 -0.75
N LEU A 33 -20.53 1.22 -0.79
CA LEU A 33 -19.68 1.61 0.34
C LEU A 33 -20.54 1.97 1.56
N ALA A 34 -21.59 2.75 1.36
CA ALA A 34 -22.52 3.08 2.43
C ALA A 34 -23.20 1.84 3.00
N ALA A 35 -23.58 0.91 2.13
CA ALA A 35 -24.20 -0.35 2.55
C ALA A 35 -23.25 -1.19 3.42
N LEU A 36 -21.98 -1.26 3.05
CA LEU A 36 -20.98 -1.97 3.85
C LEU A 36 -20.80 -1.34 5.23
N SER A 37 -20.78 -0.03 5.30
CA SER A 37 -20.67 0.68 6.58
C SER A 37 -21.89 0.42 7.46
N GLU A 38 -23.04 0.28 6.87
CA GLU A 38 -24.27 -0.04 7.61
C GLU A 38 -24.28 -1.49 8.10
N LEU A 39 -23.78 -2.42 7.28
CA LEU A 39 -23.64 -3.82 7.67
C LEU A 39 -22.59 -4.04 8.76
N PHE A 40 -21.57 -3.21 8.78
CA PHE A 40 -20.48 -3.30 9.76
C PHE A 40 -20.34 -1.98 10.52
N PRO A 41 -21.25 -1.71 11.46
CA PRO A 41 -21.36 -0.38 12.07
C PRO A 41 -20.16 0.07 12.89
N GLY A 42 -19.24 -0.82 13.19
CA GLY A 42 -17.99 -0.45 13.86
C GLY A 42 -16.95 0.20 12.96
N ARG A 43 -17.21 0.30 11.64
CA ARG A 43 -16.26 0.83 10.68
C ARG A 43 -16.90 1.95 9.87
N SER A 44 -16.16 3.05 9.73
CA SER A 44 -16.63 4.17 8.90
C SER A 44 -16.44 3.87 7.40
N GLU A 45 -17.10 4.62 6.55
CA GLU A 45 -16.91 4.53 5.11
C GLU A 45 -15.46 4.76 4.71
N GLU A 46 -14.79 5.72 5.37
CA GLU A 46 -13.39 6.01 5.10
C GLU A 46 -12.48 4.85 5.46
N GLN A 47 -12.71 4.20 6.60
CA GLN A 47 -11.93 3.04 7.00
C GLN A 47 -12.11 1.87 6.04
N ILE A 48 -13.35 1.61 5.65
CA ILE A 48 -13.66 0.55 4.70
C ILE A 48 -13.00 0.84 3.35
N LEU A 49 -13.10 2.08 2.88
CA LEU A 49 -12.48 2.48 1.62
C LEU A 49 -10.96 2.29 1.66
N THR A 50 -10.32 2.71 2.75
CA THR A 50 -8.88 2.54 2.93
C THR A 50 -8.47 1.07 2.90
N ASP A 51 -9.22 0.22 3.59
CA ASP A 51 -8.95 -1.22 3.62
C ASP A 51 -9.12 -1.86 2.24
N LEU A 52 -10.19 -1.50 1.55
CA LEU A 52 -10.45 -2.00 0.19
C LEU A 52 -9.37 -1.57 -0.78
N LEU A 53 -8.94 -0.31 -0.69
CA LEU A 53 -7.89 0.20 -1.56
C LEU A 53 -6.56 -0.51 -1.32
N SER A 54 -6.19 -0.73 -0.06
CA SER A 54 -4.98 -1.47 0.28
C SER A 54 -5.02 -2.88 -0.30
N ALA A 55 -6.15 -3.57 -0.14
CA ALA A 55 -6.31 -4.92 -0.68
C ALA A 55 -6.23 -4.93 -2.21
N ALA A 56 -6.84 -3.94 -2.87
CA ALA A 56 -6.80 -3.85 -4.32
C ALA A 56 -5.40 -3.56 -4.84
N LEU A 57 -4.65 -2.71 -4.16
CA LEU A 57 -3.27 -2.40 -4.53
C LEU A 57 -2.37 -3.64 -4.41
N ASP A 58 -2.55 -4.42 -3.35
CA ASP A 58 -1.81 -5.67 -3.17
C ASP A 58 -2.18 -6.67 -4.25
N GLN A 59 -3.45 -6.75 -4.61
CA GLN A 59 -3.92 -7.66 -5.65
C GLN A 59 -3.35 -7.30 -7.02
N ILE A 60 -3.29 -6.02 -7.35
CA ILE A 60 -2.68 -5.56 -8.60
C ILE A 60 -1.23 -5.99 -8.69
N GLU A 61 -0.46 -5.81 -7.62
CA GLU A 61 0.94 -6.23 -7.60
C GLU A 61 1.06 -7.75 -7.80
N ALA A 62 0.22 -8.52 -7.15
CA ALA A 62 0.23 -9.98 -7.26
C ALA A 62 -0.13 -10.47 -8.66
N GLU A 63 -0.87 -9.67 -9.42
CA GLU A 63 -1.30 -10.02 -10.78
C GLU A 63 -0.31 -9.64 -11.87
N PHE A 64 0.75 -8.90 -11.55
CA PHE A 64 1.77 -8.61 -12.54
C PHE A 64 2.45 -9.91 -12.97
N PRO A 65 2.45 -10.22 -14.29
CA PRO A 65 3.06 -11.46 -14.74
C PRO A 65 4.58 -11.41 -14.59
N TYR A 66 5.14 -12.57 -14.20
CA TYR A 66 6.57 -12.75 -14.20
C TYR A 66 7.06 -12.85 -15.64
N GLU A 67 8.10 -12.11 -15.96
CA GLU A 67 8.77 -12.21 -17.25
C GLU A 67 10.23 -12.57 -17.03
N ARG A 68 10.68 -13.66 -17.65
CA ARG A 68 12.03 -14.17 -17.47
C ARG A 68 13.05 -13.19 -18.03
N GLY A 69 13.91 -12.67 -17.17
CA GLY A 69 15.00 -11.80 -17.53
C GLY A 69 16.33 -12.52 -17.54
N PRO A 70 17.45 -11.77 -17.47
CA PRO A 70 18.77 -12.38 -17.41
C PRO A 70 18.98 -13.13 -16.10
N VAL A 71 19.99 -13.99 -16.06
CA VAL A 71 20.38 -14.69 -14.84
C VAL A 71 20.90 -13.65 -13.83
N ALA A 72 20.23 -13.54 -12.67
CA ALA A 72 20.60 -12.62 -11.63
C ALA A 72 21.61 -13.22 -10.67
N GLU A 73 21.43 -14.51 -10.37
CA GLU A 73 22.34 -15.22 -9.46
C GLU A 73 22.21 -16.73 -9.71
N VAL A 74 23.05 -17.49 -9.04
CA VAL A 74 23.04 -18.96 -9.13
C VAL A 74 22.81 -19.44 -7.71
N ASP A 75 21.91 -20.40 -7.53
CA ASP A 75 21.60 -20.94 -6.22
C ASP A 75 22.70 -21.91 -5.75
N GLU A 76 22.52 -22.45 -4.54
CA GLU A 76 23.50 -23.37 -3.94
C GLU A 76 23.67 -24.65 -4.74
N GLU A 77 22.67 -25.04 -5.49
CA GLU A 77 22.70 -26.26 -6.32
C GLU A 77 23.26 -26.01 -7.71
N GLY A 78 23.59 -24.77 -8.02
CA GLY A 78 24.15 -24.41 -9.31
C GLY A 78 23.09 -24.04 -10.36
N ASP A 79 21.82 -24.00 -9.97
CA ASP A 79 20.75 -23.64 -10.88
C ASP A 79 20.63 -22.11 -11.02
N PRO A 80 20.38 -21.63 -12.24
CA PRO A 80 20.25 -20.20 -12.45
C PRO A 80 18.94 -19.67 -11.88
N ILE A 81 19.05 -18.49 -11.23
CA ILE A 81 17.90 -17.72 -10.78
C ILE A 81 17.78 -16.53 -11.70
N TYR A 82 16.66 -16.42 -12.40
CA TYR A 82 16.44 -15.37 -13.38
C TYR A 82 15.82 -14.15 -12.73
N ALA A 83 16.25 -12.97 -13.15
CA ALA A 83 15.60 -11.73 -12.75
C ALA A 83 14.22 -11.65 -13.38
N ASP A 84 13.29 -11.00 -12.69
CA ASP A 84 11.99 -10.69 -13.26
C ASP A 84 12.14 -9.44 -14.14
N ALA A 85 11.93 -9.60 -15.44
CA ALA A 85 11.98 -8.50 -16.41
C ALA A 85 10.60 -7.83 -16.59
N GLY A 86 9.58 -8.28 -15.84
CA GLY A 86 8.26 -7.71 -15.89
C GLY A 86 8.12 -6.43 -15.07
N LEU A 87 6.90 -6.10 -14.70
CA LEU A 87 6.59 -4.83 -14.03
C LEU A 87 6.89 -4.82 -12.54
N THR A 88 6.94 -5.98 -11.89
CA THR A 88 7.07 -6.03 -10.43
C THR A 88 8.31 -5.31 -9.88
N PRO A 89 9.54 -5.57 -10.40
CA PRO A 89 10.70 -4.88 -9.86
C PRO A 89 10.64 -3.37 -10.07
N ARG A 90 10.16 -2.94 -11.22
CA ARG A 90 10.01 -1.52 -11.52
C ARG A 90 8.96 -0.88 -10.62
N TYR A 91 7.84 -1.56 -10.40
CA TYR A 91 6.79 -1.08 -9.53
C TYR A 91 7.31 -0.89 -8.10
N ARG A 92 8.05 -1.87 -7.59
CA ARG A 92 8.63 -1.79 -6.24
C ARG A 92 9.63 -0.66 -6.11
N ALA A 93 10.47 -0.46 -7.11
CA ALA A 93 11.43 0.65 -7.11
C ALA A 93 10.72 2.00 -7.13
N LEU A 94 9.65 2.12 -7.90
CA LEU A 94 8.84 3.33 -7.94
C LEU A 94 8.12 3.58 -6.62
N ILE A 95 7.63 2.53 -5.95
CA ILE A 95 7.04 2.65 -4.62
C ILE A 95 8.05 3.26 -3.65
N GLU A 96 9.26 2.74 -3.61
CA GLU A 96 10.30 3.25 -2.71
C GLU A 96 10.62 4.72 -3.00
N HIS A 97 10.71 5.07 -4.27
CA HIS A 97 10.93 6.45 -4.68
C HIS A 97 9.82 7.38 -4.16
N HIS A 98 8.57 6.98 -4.35
CA HIS A 98 7.44 7.79 -3.92
C HIS A 98 7.24 7.79 -2.41
N VAL A 99 7.62 6.71 -1.71
CA VAL A 99 7.61 6.70 -0.24
C VAL A 99 8.55 7.79 0.28
N GLU A 100 9.77 7.88 -0.25
CA GLU A 100 10.71 8.91 0.17
C GLU A 100 10.19 10.31 -0.15
N ARG A 101 9.63 10.50 -1.34
CA ARG A 101 9.05 11.78 -1.75
C ARG A 101 7.90 12.19 -0.83
N LEU A 102 7.00 11.26 -0.51
CA LEU A 102 5.84 11.53 0.34
C LEU A 102 6.24 11.76 1.80
N LYS A 103 7.26 11.08 2.29
CA LYS A 103 7.78 11.34 3.64
C LYS A 103 8.30 12.76 3.77
N GLN A 104 9.07 13.22 2.79
CA GLN A 104 9.62 14.57 2.79
C GLN A 104 8.50 15.61 2.70
N SER A 105 7.57 15.40 1.78
CA SER A 105 6.41 16.28 1.59
C SER A 105 5.52 16.27 2.83
N GLY A 106 5.26 15.09 3.39
CA GLY A 106 4.45 14.96 4.59
C GLY A 106 5.08 15.64 5.80
N GLY A 107 6.41 15.55 5.91
CA GLY A 107 7.13 16.24 6.96
C GLY A 107 7.02 17.76 6.85
N ASP A 108 7.17 18.29 5.67
CA ASP A 108 7.01 19.71 5.42
C ASP A 108 5.57 20.18 5.67
N THR A 109 4.63 19.39 5.19
CA THR A 109 3.21 19.69 5.38
C THR A 109 2.81 19.57 6.84
N GLY A 110 3.35 18.57 7.53
CA GLY A 110 3.09 18.37 8.94
C GLY A 110 3.60 19.52 9.79
N GLY A 111 4.64 20.21 9.32
CA GLY A 111 5.16 21.39 9.98
C GLY A 111 4.42 22.66 9.64
N GLY A 112 3.62 22.59 8.60
CA GLY A 112 2.91 23.78 8.14
C GLY A 112 1.49 23.84 8.58
#